data_94f68d4b6e0160ff892092ae6f4fd419
#
_entry.id   94f68d4b6e0160ff892092ae6f4fd419
#
_cell.length_a   1.000
_cell.length_b   1.000
_cell.length_c   1.000
_cell.angle_alpha   90.00
_cell.angle_beta   90.00
_cell.angle_gamma   90.00
#
_symmetry.space_group_name_H-M   'P 1'
#
loop_
_entity.id
_entity.type
_entity.pdbx_description
1 polymer ?
#
loop_
_entity_poly.entity_id
_entity_poly.type
_entity_poly.pdbx_seq_one_letter_code
_entity_poly.pdbx_strand_id
1 'polypeptide(L)'
;MKSARFNSWFTQQRLLQWLREELILAPLVPVLHPTPLRMKGLGIFTLVGHPLFYVVWAWWLPQPYENLWLRCFTSMLGCLLIWKPVSQYPSSPLAGAVFTSVFWFELPFLFSWMYFCNSGNTVWLASVSGMILIYYFVTDWRIATIGLVAGALSAWALFQVFGPEVPVLQGQQFTTNMMVIAFCMNMGLLLGLSSANLRREQLSNTLTTMGIMAHELRTPLSTAALLGDAIQLEVQRQPDNPRAAQLDKLAQRLHILVRNMNHQIDTQIANARLLQLPRHTELVPAGGLVNEVVGAYPFQSMRQRDCVQVVIHEDFTFRSSSTQFSQVLDNLIKNALHSLMAADSKYPPGALRIEVGQSQGHGRIIVADEGLGVDPTLLPQIFKPFFSSNRGTGHGLGLAFCQQVVQSAGGNIHVKSESAVGAVFTIELPIAA
;
A
#
# COMPACT_ATOMS: atom_id res chain seq x y z
N MET A 1 -42.50 4.92 -20.28
CA MET A 1 -42.24 3.96 -19.17
C MET A 1 -40.99 3.07 -19.32
N LYS A 2 -40.49 2.73 -20.52
CA LYS A 2 -39.32 1.89 -20.71
C LYS A 2 -37.96 2.61 -20.40
N SER A 3 -37.86 3.92 -20.62
CA SER A 3 -36.62 4.69 -20.37
C SER A 3 -36.30 4.90 -18.88
N ALA A 4 -37.30 5.04 -18.02
CA ALA A 4 -37.13 5.22 -16.58
C ALA A 4 -36.65 3.93 -15.89
N ARG A 5 -37.05 2.74 -16.35
CA ARG A 5 -36.55 1.46 -15.83
C ARG A 5 -35.12 1.16 -16.26
N PHE A 6 -34.72 1.56 -17.47
CA PHE A 6 -33.35 1.36 -17.95
C PHE A 6 -32.35 2.23 -17.16
N ASN A 7 -32.74 3.48 -16.87
CA ASN A 7 -31.87 4.37 -16.05
C ASN A 7 -31.77 3.90 -14.58
N SER A 8 -32.83 3.33 -14.00
CA SER A 8 -32.81 2.81 -12.62
C SER A 8 -31.95 1.55 -12.50
N TRP A 9 -31.98 0.66 -13.50
CA TRP A 9 -31.15 -0.55 -13.51
C TRP A 9 -29.67 -0.24 -13.69
N PHE A 10 -29.34 0.72 -14.54
CA PHE A 10 -27.95 1.19 -14.75
C PHE A 10 -27.37 1.88 -13.51
N THR A 11 -28.20 2.62 -12.77
CA THR A 11 -27.82 3.25 -11.48
C THR A 11 -27.64 2.20 -10.39
N GLN A 12 -28.50 1.18 -10.34
CA GLN A 12 -28.44 0.11 -9.35
C GLN A 12 -27.21 -0.78 -9.55
N GLN A 13 -26.85 -1.13 -10.78
CA GLN A 13 -25.61 -1.86 -11.07
C GLN A 13 -24.36 -1.05 -10.72
N ARG A 14 -24.33 0.24 -11.01
CA ARG A 14 -23.21 1.11 -10.63
C ARG A 14 -23.07 1.25 -9.11
N LEU A 15 -24.19 1.35 -8.40
CA LEU A 15 -24.20 1.39 -6.94
C LEU A 15 -23.69 0.08 -6.34
N LEU A 16 -24.13 -1.07 -6.84
CA LEU A 16 -23.68 -2.38 -6.38
C LEU A 16 -22.17 -2.61 -6.69
N GLN A 17 -21.71 -2.18 -7.85
CA GLN A 17 -20.29 -2.22 -8.19
C GLN A 17 -19.47 -1.33 -7.26
N TRP A 18 -19.91 -0.09 -7.02
CA TRP A 18 -19.26 0.82 -6.08
C TRP A 18 -19.24 0.26 -4.65
N LEU A 19 -20.37 -0.29 -4.18
CA LEU A 19 -20.44 -0.95 -2.87
C LEU A 19 -19.47 -2.13 -2.77
N ARG A 20 -19.38 -2.97 -3.79
CA ARG A 20 -18.44 -4.09 -3.83
C ARG A 20 -16.99 -3.63 -3.83
N GLU A 21 -16.68 -2.63 -4.63
CA GLU A 21 -15.33 -2.05 -4.69
C GLU A 21 -14.95 -1.41 -3.37
N GLU A 22 -15.85 -0.65 -2.76
CA GLU A 22 -15.59 0.08 -1.52
C GLU A 22 -15.56 -0.82 -0.29
N LEU A 23 -16.53 -1.74 -0.15
CA LEU A 23 -16.67 -2.57 1.04
C LEU A 23 -15.70 -3.77 1.05
N ILE A 24 -15.45 -4.38 -0.12
CA ILE A 24 -14.77 -5.67 -0.21
C ILE A 24 -13.38 -5.54 -0.83
N LEU A 25 -13.24 -4.77 -1.91
CA LEU A 25 -12.01 -4.77 -2.71
C LEU A 25 -11.02 -3.68 -2.29
N ALA A 26 -11.48 -2.55 -1.74
CA ALA A 26 -10.59 -1.51 -1.29
C ALA A 26 -9.75 -1.97 -0.08
N PRO A 27 -8.43 -1.75 -0.05
CA PRO A 27 -7.59 -2.16 1.05
C PRO A 27 -8.02 -1.47 2.34
N LEU A 28 -8.05 -2.22 3.46
CA LEU A 28 -8.29 -1.66 4.78
C LEU A 28 -7.05 -0.87 5.23
N VAL A 29 -7.27 0.37 5.67
CA VAL A 29 -6.22 1.24 6.20
C VAL A 29 -6.48 1.49 7.68
N PRO A 30 -5.96 0.64 8.59
CA PRO A 30 -6.24 0.76 10.03
C PRO A 30 -5.88 2.13 10.60
N VAL A 31 -4.79 2.72 10.16
CA VAL A 31 -4.29 4.03 10.60
C VAL A 31 -4.34 5.00 9.42
N LEU A 32 -5.18 6.02 9.51
CA LEU A 32 -5.17 7.10 8.52
C LEU A 32 -3.97 8.01 8.73
N HIS A 33 -3.22 8.30 7.64
CA HIS A 33 -1.99 9.10 7.67
C HIS A 33 -0.95 8.57 8.68
N PRO A 34 -0.42 7.35 8.50
CA PRO A 34 0.49 6.70 9.44
C PRO A 34 1.87 7.37 9.40
N THR A 35 2.15 8.23 10.40
CA THR A 35 3.46 8.85 10.59
C THR A 35 3.99 8.55 12.00
N PRO A 36 5.32 8.45 12.19
CA PRO A 36 5.91 8.24 13.51
C PRO A 36 5.52 9.32 14.53
N LEU A 37 5.44 10.57 14.10
CA LEU A 37 5.05 11.69 14.95
C LEU A 37 3.59 11.56 15.41
N ARG A 38 2.68 11.20 14.50
CA ARG A 38 1.27 11.01 14.80
C ARG A 38 1.04 9.85 15.77
N MET A 39 1.70 8.71 15.56
CA MET A 39 1.60 7.55 16.47
C MET A 39 2.06 7.91 17.89
N LYS A 40 3.22 8.58 18.01
CA LYS A 40 3.71 9.06 19.31
C LYS A 40 2.80 10.10 19.93
N GLY A 41 2.33 11.06 19.13
CA GLY A 41 1.43 12.12 19.61
C GLY A 41 0.11 11.55 20.16
N LEU A 42 -0.50 10.61 19.45
CA LEU A 42 -1.70 9.93 19.91
C LEU A 42 -1.42 9.12 21.18
N GLY A 43 -0.31 8.37 21.23
CA GLY A 43 0.08 7.62 22.44
C GLY A 43 0.33 8.52 23.65
N ILE A 44 0.99 9.67 23.47
CA ILE A 44 1.18 10.67 24.55
C ILE A 44 -0.16 11.26 24.98
N PHE A 45 -1.05 11.57 24.02
CA PHE A 45 -2.38 12.08 24.34
C PHE A 45 -3.20 11.07 25.17
N THR A 46 -3.18 9.79 24.79
CA THR A 46 -3.80 8.71 25.58
C THR A 46 -3.17 8.61 26.98
N LEU A 47 -1.83 8.59 27.04
CA LEU A 47 -1.09 8.43 28.30
C LEU A 47 -1.37 9.55 29.30
N VAL A 48 -1.39 10.78 28.85
CA VAL A 48 -1.56 11.97 29.69
C VAL A 48 -3.03 12.38 29.82
N GLY A 49 -3.81 12.21 28.76
CA GLY A 49 -5.19 12.66 28.70
C GLY A 49 -6.10 11.95 29.69
N HIS A 50 -5.99 10.61 29.83
CA HIS A 50 -6.86 9.88 30.74
C HIS A 50 -6.69 10.25 32.22
N PRO A 51 -5.47 10.34 32.77
CA PRO A 51 -5.28 10.86 34.13
C PRO A 51 -5.79 12.30 34.30
N LEU A 52 -5.54 13.17 33.32
CA LEU A 52 -6.02 14.54 33.35
C LEU A 52 -7.56 14.59 33.40
N PHE A 53 -8.23 13.86 32.52
CA PHE A 53 -9.69 13.78 32.50
C PHE A 53 -10.26 13.13 33.75
N TYR A 54 -9.54 12.19 34.39
CA TYR A 54 -9.95 11.67 35.71
C TYR A 54 -10.03 12.80 36.74
N VAL A 55 -8.98 13.65 36.82
CA VAL A 55 -8.98 14.80 37.76
C VAL A 55 -10.15 15.76 37.46
N VAL A 56 -10.42 16.02 36.18
CA VAL A 56 -11.53 16.88 35.77
C VAL A 56 -12.89 16.30 36.20
N TRP A 57 -13.14 15.02 35.88
CA TRP A 57 -14.45 14.41 36.07
C TRP A 57 -14.67 13.80 37.47
N ALA A 58 -13.63 13.59 38.23
CA ALA A 58 -13.77 13.14 39.63
C ALA A 58 -13.79 14.29 40.63
N TRP A 59 -13.03 15.38 40.36
CA TRP A 59 -12.81 16.43 41.35
C TRP A 59 -13.32 17.80 40.94
N TRP A 60 -13.08 18.22 39.68
CA TRP A 60 -13.44 19.57 39.25
C TRP A 60 -14.89 19.70 38.77
N LEU A 61 -15.36 18.76 37.97
CA LEU A 61 -16.72 18.67 37.44
C LEU A 61 -17.26 17.24 37.71
N PRO A 62 -17.50 16.86 38.97
CA PRO A 62 -17.72 15.47 39.35
C PRO A 62 -18.91 14.84 38.60
N GLN A 63 -18.65 13.70 38.03
CA GLN A 63 -19.65 12.88 37.33
C GLN A 63 -20.16 11.79 38.29
N PRO A 64 -21.40 11.29 38.11
CA PRO A 64 -21.97 10.23 38.90
C PRO A 64 -21.12 8.94 38.99
N TYR A 65 -20.49 8.61 37.87
CA TYR A 65 -19.56 7.49 37.75
C TYR A 65 -18.23 7.94 37.12
N GLU A 66 -17.15 7.65 37.80
CA GLU A 66 -15.78 7.75 37.33
C GLU A 66 -14.92 6.64 37.95
N ASN A 67 -13.95 6.10 37.20
CA ASN A 67 -13.15 4.96 37.67
C ASN A 67 -11.67 5.17 37.39
N LEU A 68 -10.89 5.38 38.45
CA LEU A 68 -9.45 5.60 38.37
C LEU A 68 -8.70 4.44 37.70
N TRP A 69 -9.03 3.19 38.10
CA TRP A 69 -8.31 2.04 37.57
C TRP A 69 -8.53 1.86 36.07
N LEU A 70 -9.74 2.08 35.61
CA LEU A 70 -10.07 2.02 34.20
C LEU A 70 -9.32 3.13 33.41
N ARG A 71 -9.23 4.34 33.97
CA ARG A 71 -8.45 5.45 33.39
C ARG A 71 -6.96 5.14 33.35
N CYS A 72 -6.40 4.60 34.45
CA CYS A 72 -4.99 4.21 34.48
C CYS A 72 -4.69 3.09 33.48
N PHE A 73 -5.54 2.08 33.39
CA PHE A 73 -5.38 1.03 32.40
C PHE A 73 -5.38 1.58 30.97
N THR A 74 -6.36 2.41 30.63
CA THR A 74 -6.44 3.04 29.29
C THR A 74 -5.22 3.92 29.04
N SER A 75 -4.79 4.71 30.01
CA SER A 75 -3.57 5.51 29.92
C SER A 75 -2.34 4.66 29.58
N MET A 76 -2.17 3.52 30.24
CA MET A 76 -1.05 2.60 29.97
C MET A 76 -1.08 2.02 28.53
N LEU A 77 -2.24 1.87 27.92
CA LEU A 77 -2.32 1.43 26.52
C LEU A 77 -1.64 2.44 25.56
N GLY A 78 -1.57 3.72 25.93
CA GLY A 78 -0.82 4.73 25.20
C GLY A 78 0.68 4.39 25.04
N CYS A 79 1.26 3.67 26.00
CA CYS A 79 2.66 3.21 25.90
C CYS A 79 2.89 2.27 24.72
N LEU A 80 1.87 1.46 24.33
CA LEU A 80 1.95 0.56 23.18
C LEU A 80 2.07 1.34 21.87
N LEU A 81 1.42 2.50 21.78
CA LEU A 81 1.52 3.38 20.58
C LEU A 81 2.87 4.11 20.52
N ILE A 82 3.49 4.41 21.67
CA ILE A 82 4.79 5.07 21.76
C ILE A 82 5.92 4.06 21.54
N TRP A 83 5.69 2.78 21.78
CA TRP A 83 6.68 1.72 21.66
C TRP A 83 7.34 1.72 20.28
N LYS A 84 8.70 1.64 20.24
CA LYS A 84 9.49 1.82 19.01
C LYS A 84 9.02 0.98 17.82
N PRO A 85 8.78 -0.35 17.94
CA PRO A 85 8.32 -1.17 16.82
C PRO A 85 6.99 -0.70 16.20
N VAL A 86 6.13 -0.07 16.99
CA VAL A 86 4.82 0.46 16.55
C VAL A 86 4.98 1.87 16.02
N SER A 87 5.63 2.76 16.78
CA SER A 87 5.71 4.18 16.42
C SER A 87 6.65 4.48 15.25
N GLN A 88 7.78 3.74 15.12
CA GLN A 88 8.72 3.95 14.02
C GLN A 88 8.26 3.32 12.69
N TYR A 89 7.45 2.26 12.76
CA TYR A 89 6.92 1.56 11.60
C TYR A 89 5.39 1.58 11.57
N PRO A 90 4.76 2.76 11.45
CA PRO A 90 3.32 2.94 11.61
C PRO A 90 2.47 2.28 10.52
N SER A 91 3.09 1.90 9.39
CA SER A 91 2.43 1.15 8.30
C SER A 91 2.61 -0.37 8.44
N SER A 92 3.26 -0.87 9.49
CA SER A 92 3.43 -2.31 9.70
C SER A 92 2.11 -2.97 10.13
N PRO A 93 1.91 -4.27 9.85
CA PRO A 93 0.74 -5.01 10.35
C PRO A 93 0.61 -4.97 11.88
N LEU A 94 1.76 -5.03 12.59
CA LEU A 94 1.79 -4.91 14.05
C LEU A 94 1.26 -3.56 14.52
N ALA A 95 1.72 -2.45 13.90
CA ALA A 95 1.25 -1.11 14.23
C ALA A 95 -0.25 -0.95 13.96
N GLY A 96 -0.73 -1.50 12.83
CA GLY A 96 -2.15 -1.52 12.49
C GLY A 96 -2.99 -2.28 13.54
N ALA A 97 -2.55 -3.47 13.94
CA ALA A 97 -3.24 -4.28 14.94
C ALA A 97 -3.26 -3.61 16.33
N VAL A 98 -2.10 -3.11 16.79
CA VAL A 98 -1.99 -2.40 18.07
C VAL A 98 -2.86 -1.14 18.07
N PHE A 99 -2.78 -0.33 17.02
CA PHE A 99 -3.58 0.88 16.89
C PHE A 99 -5.08 0.57 16.94
N THR A 100 -5.54 -0.39 16.12
CA THR A 100 -6.95 -0.77 16.09
C THR A 100 -7.44 -1.26 17.46
N SER A 101 -6.66 -2.09 18.13
CA SER A 101 -7.05 -2.63 19.45
C SER A 101 -7.08 -1.54 20.53
N VAL A 102 -6.06 -0.69 20.59
CA VAL A 102 -5.97 0.40 21.58
C VAL A 102 -7.10 1.41 21.35
N PHE A 103 -7.27 1.89 20.13
CA PHE A 103 -8.29 2.88 19.82
C PHE A 103 -9.71 2.33 19.89
N TRP A 104 -9.93 1.04 19.59
CA TRP A 104 -11.22 0.40 19.78
C TRP A 104 -11.59 0.34 21.27
N PHE A 105 -10.62 0.01 22.13
CA PHE A 105 -10.86 -0.01 23.58
C PHE A 105 -11.04 1.41 24.13
N GLU A 106 -10.14 2.34 23.78
CA GLU A 106 -10.13 3.72 24.29
C GLU A 106 -11.35 4.51 23.86
N LEU A 107 -11.76 4.42 22.59
CA LEU A 107 -12.81 5.25 22.02
C LEU A 107 -14.17 4.55 22.05
N PRO A 108 -14.51 3.59 21.17
CA PRO A 108 -15.85 3.02 21.15
C PRO A 108 -16.27 2.35 22.46
N PHE A 109 -15.40 1.53 23.03
CA PHE A 109 -15.75 0.75 24.22
C PHE A 109 -15.81 1.63 25.48
N LEU A 110 -14.74 2.33 25.82
CA LEU A 110 -14.65 3.10 27.06
C LEU A 110 -15.68 4.22 27.12
N PHE A 111 -15.82 5.00 26.04
CA PHE A 111 -16.78 6.12 26.03
C PHE A 111 -18.24 5.60 26.10
N SER A 112 -18.55 4.49 25.44
CA SER A 112 -19.87 3.87 25.57
C SER A 112 -20.10 3.32 27.00
N TRP A 113 -19.12 2.70 27.61
CA TRP A 113 -19.17 2.26 29.00
C TRP A 113 -19.46 3.43 29.94
N MET A 114 -18.68 4.51 29.83
CA MET A 114 -18.87 5.70 30.67
C MET A 114 -20.23 6.38 30.41
N TYR A 115 -20.71 6.35 29.17
CA TYR A 115 -22.05 6.85 28.82
C TYR A 115 -23.15 6.06 29.55
N PHE A 116 -23.09 4.73 29.55
CA PHE A 116 -24.07 3.89 30.24
C PHE A 116 -23.99 4.08 31.74
N CYS A 117 -22.79 4.06 32.34
CA CYS A 117 -22.59 4.24 33.76
C CYS A 117 -23.01 5.61 34.32
N ASN A 118 -23.10 6.63 33.45
CA ASN A 118 -23.54 7.99 33.79
C ASN A 118 -24.95 8.31 33.29
N SER A 119 -25.80 7.28 33.05
CA SER A 119 -27.19 7.45 32.56
C SER A 119 -27.29 8.34 31.33
N GLY A 120 -26.33 8.32 30.43
CA GLY A 120 -26.33 9.10 29.20
C GLY A 120 -26.52 10.61 29.41
N ASN A 121 -25.97 11.17 30.47
CA ASN A 121 -26.07 12.59 30.76
C ASN A 121 -25.44 13.45 29.65
N THR A 122 -25.63 14.76 29.66
CA THR A 122 -25.20 15.68 28.61
C THR A 122 -23.69 15.69 28.41
N VAL A 123 -22.90 15.53 29.48
CA VAL A 123 -21.43 15.49 29.40
C VAL A 123 -20.98 14.25 28.62
N TRP A 124 -21.52 13.09 28.95
CA TRP A 124 -21.15 11.85 28.27
C TRP A 124 -21.79 11.70 26.88
N LEU A 125 -22.97 12.31 26.67
CA LEU A 125 -23.53 12.43 25.32
C LEU A 125 -22.60 13.25 24.40
N ALA A 126 -22.12 14.40 24.87
CA ALA A 126 -21.18 15.24 24.12
C ALA A 126 -19.84 14.50 23.89
N SER A 127 -19.36 13.77 24.91
CA SER A 127 -18.12 13.00 24.84
C SER A 127 -18.22 11.85 23.81
N VAL A 128 -19.32 11.10 23.80
CA VAL A 128 -19.58 10.04 22.80
C VAL A 128 -19.72 10.65 21.41
N SER A 129 -20.38 11.77 21.28
CA SER A 129 -20.53 12.47 20.00
C SER A 129 -19.17 12.89 19.42
N GLY A 130 -18.31 13.48 20.24
CA GLY A 130 -16.93 13.83 19.87
C GLY A 130 -16.09 12.60 19.54
N MET A 131 -16.20 11.54 20.34
CA MET A 131 -15.52 10.27 20.12
C MET A 131 -15.88 9.66 18.75
N ILE A 132 -17.16 9.63 18.39
CA ILE A 132 -17.61 9.11 17.10
C ILE A 132 -16.87 9.82 15.95
N LEU A 133 -16.86 11.16 15.96
CA LEU A 133 -16.21 11.94 14.91
C LEU A 133 -14.68 11.72 14.88
N ILE A 134 -14.03 11.68 16.05
CA ILE A 134 -12.59 11.41 16.17
C ILE A 134 -12.28 10.03 15.63
N TYR A 135 -13.07 9.02 15.94
CA TYR A 135 -12.81 7.65 15.52
C TYR A 135 -12.89 7.50 13.99
N TYR A 136 -13.86 8.13 13.33
CA TYR A 136 -13.91 8.21 11.87
C TYR A 136 -12.78 9.04 11.26
N PHE A 137 -12.22 9.98 12.00
CA PHE A 137 -11.09 10.80 11.54
C PHE A 137 -9.74 10.08 11.62
N VAL A 138 -9.56 9.18 12.59
CA VAL A 138 -8.26 8.52 12.81
C VAL A 138 -8.13 7.16 12.15
N THR A 139 -9.24 6.49 11.82
CA THR A 139 -9.25 5.16 11.21
C THR A 139 -10.13 5.07 9.96
N ASP A 140 -10.02 3.96 9.23
CA ASP A 140 -10.86 3.70 8.04
C ASP A 140 -12.35 3.65 8.45
N TRP A 141 -13.22 4.27 7.64
CA TRP A 141 -14.65 4.38 7.92
C TRP A 141 -15.34 3.03 8.17
N ARG A 142 -14.87 1.93 7.54
CA ARG A 142 -15.38 0.57 7.73
C ARG A 142 -15.01 0.04 9.11
N ILE A 143 -13.75 0.21 9.50
CA ILE A 143 -13.26 -0.16 10.84
C ILE A 143 -13.95 0.70 11.89
N ALA A 144 -14.13 2.01 11.62
CA ALA A 144 -14.84 2.90 12.52
C ALA A 144 -16.29 2.45 12.73
N THR A 145 -17.04 2.17 11.66
CA THR A 145 -18.44 1.75 11.75
C THR A 145 -18.60 0.43 12.51
N ILE A 146 -17.80 -0.57 12.16
CA ILE A 146 -17.84 -1.88 12.84
C ILE A 146 -17.38 -1.74 14.28
N GLY A 147 -16.30 -0.99 14.53
CA GLY A 147 -15.74 -0.77 15.85
C GLY A 147 -16.68 -0.03 16.79
N LEU A 148 -17.42 0.98 16.29
CA LEU A 148 -18.43 1.70 17.08
C LEU A 148 -19.58 0.78 17.50
N VAL A 149 -20.11 -0.01 16.58
CA VAL A 149 -21.18 -0.96 16.90
C VAL A 149 -20.69 -2.03 17.88
N ALA A 150 -19.54 -2.63 17.61
CA ALA A 150 -18.98 -3.66 18.48
C ALA A 150 -18.60 -3.11 19.87
N GLY A 151 -18.03 -1.89 19.93
CA GLY A 151 -17.67 -1.24 21.20
C GLY A 151 -18.90 -0.88 22.04
N ALA A 152 -19.93 -0.33 21.41
CA ALA A 152 -21.19 0.00 22.11
C ALA A 152 -21.92 -1.25 22.60
N LEU A 153 -22.00 -2.32 21.79
CA LEU A 153 -22.63 -3.57 22.18
C LEU A 153 -21.87 -4.28 23.30
N SER A 154 -20.54 -4.35 23.24
CA SER A 154 -19.73 -4.96 24.29
C SER A 154 -19.78 -4.15 25.58
N ALA A 155 -19.74 -2.82 25.51
CA ALA A 155 -19.92 -1.96 26.69
C ALA A 155 -21.31 -2.13 27.31
N TRP A 156 -22.36 -2.19 26.50
CA TRP A 156 -23.72 -2.44 26.97
C TRP A 156 -23.86 -3.82 27.63
N ALA A 157 -23.34 -4.87 27.01
CA ALA A 157 -23.40 -6.22 27.58
C ALA A 157 -22.67 -6.31 28.93
N LEU A 158 -21.48 -5.72 29.02
CA LEU A 158 -20.76 -5.67 30.31
C LEU A 158 -21.46 -4.79 31.35
N PHE A 159 -22.10 -3.69 30.90
CA PHE A 159 -22.88 -2.84 31.80
C PHE A 159 -24.06 -3.59 32.46
N GLN A 160 -24.72 -4.51 31.72
CA GLN A 160 -25.79 -5.34 32.28
C GLN A 160 -25.32 -6.27 33.42
N VAL A 161 -24.03 -6.65 33.41
CA VAL A 161 -23.47 -7.59 34.39
C VAL A 161 -22.72 -6.89 35.54
N PHE A 162 -21.95 -5.86 35.19
CA PHE A 162 -21.00 -5.19 36.10
C PHE A 162 -21.27 -3.70 36.28
N GLY A 163 -22.30 -3.18 35.63
CA GLY A 163 -22.62 -1.74 35.69
C GLY A 163 -23.15 -1.34 37.09
N PRO A 164 -22.95 -0.08 37.47
CA PRO A 164 -23.58 0.46 38.66
C PRO A 164 -25.09 0.56 38.49
N GLU A 165 -25.83 0.52 39.60
CA GLU A 165 -27.26 0.85 39.57
C GLU A 165 -27.45 2.34 39.29
N VAL A 166 -27.91 2.67 38.08
CA VAL A 166 -28.17 4.03 37.68
C VAL A 166 -29.59 4.17 37.14
N PRO A 167 -30.18 5.38 37.20
CA PRO A 167 -31.50 5.62 36.61
C PRO A 167 -31.49 5.27 35.14
N VAL A 168 -32.47 4.50 34.69
CA VAL A 168 -32.63 4.14 33.29
C VAL A 168 -33.08 5.38 32.49
N LEU A 169 -32.36 5.67 31.44
CA LEU A 169 -32.72 6.76 30.52
C LEU A 169 -34.07 6.44 29.87
N GLN A 170 -35.05 7.25 30.07
CA GLN A 170 -36.40 7.02 29.55
C GLN A 170 -36.99 8.26 28.88
N GLY A 171 -38.01 8.04 28.06
CA GLY A 171 -38.81 9.10 27.45
C GLY A 171 -38.04 9.98 26.49
N GLN A 172 -38.28 11.28 26.58
CA GLN A 172 -37.74 12.29 25.66
C GLN A 172 -36.22 12.36 25.67
N GLN A 173 -35.58 12.18 26.83
CA GLN A 173 -34.11 12.20 26.95
C GLN A 173 -33.47 11.06 26.18
N PHE A 174 -34.00 9.83 26.28
CA PHE A 174 -33.52 8.68 25.50
C PHE A 174 -33.63 8.95 23.99
N THR A 175 -34.77 9.43 23.53
CA THR A 175 -35.01 9.74 22.12
C THR A 175 -34.04 10.81 21.62
N THR A 176 -33.84 11.87 22.42
CA THR A 176 -32.90 12.96 22.08
C THR A 176 -31.47 12.43 21.96
N ASN A 177 -31.02 11.61 22.93
CA ASN A 177 -29.67 11.04 22.89
C ASN A 177 -29.48 10.14 21.66
N MET A 178 -30.47 9.30 21.35
CA MET A 178 -30.38 8.43 20.17
C MET A 178 -30.35 9.23 18.86
N MET A 179 -31.11 10.32 18.76
CA MET A 179 -31.06 11.21 17.59
C MET A 179 -29.71 11.87 17.43
N VAL A 180 -29.11 12.36 18.53
CA VAL A 180 -27.77 12.99 18.50
C VAL A 180 -26.71 11.97 18.10
N ILE A 181 -26.71 10.77 18.70
CA ILE A 181 -25.76 9.71 18.36
C ILE A 181 -25.92 9.30 16.88
N ALA A 182 -27.16 9.08 16.43
CA ALA A 182 -27.43 8.73 15.03
C ALA A 182 -26.97 9.82 14.06
N PHE A 183 -27.19 11.10 14.41
CA PHE A 183 -26.68 12.23 13.63
C PHE A 183 -25.14 12.22 13.56
N CYS A 184 -24.44 12.06 14.69
CA CYS A 184 -22.98 12.00 14.73
C CYS A 184 -22.42 10.79 13.95
N MET A 185 -23.07 9.63 14.00
CA MET A 185 -22.69 8.46 13.21
C MET A 185 -22.85 8.73 11.71
N ASN A 186 -23.96 9.32 11.29
CA ASN A 186 -24.17 9.67 9.88
C ASN A 186 -23.15 10.70 9.41
N MET A 187 -22.88 11.76 10.23
CA MET A 187 -21.85 12.74 9.91
C MET A 187 -20.46 12.14 9.86
N GLY A 188 -20.10 11.30 10.83
CA GLY A 188 -18.83 10.58 10.82
C GLY A 188 -18.66 9.70 9.58
N LEU A 189 -19.70 8.95 9.21
CA LEU A 189 -19.72 8.14 8.01
C LEU A 189 -19.53 8.99 6.74
N LEU A 190 -20.28 10.08 6.61
CA LEU A 190 -20.15 11.03 5.51
C LEU A 190 -18.75 11.61 5.39
N LEU A 191 -18.15 12.06 6.51
CA LEU A 191 -16.80 12.59 6.56
C LEU A 191 -15.76 11.50 6.21
N GLY A 192 -15.93 10.28 6.71
CA GLY A 192 -15.08 9.14 6.39
C GLY A 192 -15.11 8.78 4.91
N LEU A 193 -16.30 8.68 4.32
CA LEU A 193 -16.49 8.43 2.89
C LEU A 193 -15.93 9.58 2.03
N SER A 194 -16.20 10.83 2.42
CA SER A 194 -15.66 12.00 1.73
C SER A 194 -14.13 12.02 1.75
N SER A 195 -13.51 11.73 2.89
CA SER A 195 -12.06 11.61 3.01
C SER A 195 -11.47 10.48 2.16
N ALA A 196 -12.16 9.35 2.05
CA ALA A 196 -11.76 8.25 1.18
C ALA A 196 -11.84 8.65 -0.30
N ASN A 197 -12.92 9.30 -0.71
CA ASN A 197 -13.10 9.78 -2.08
C ASN A 197 -12.06 10.85 -2.45
N LEU A 198 -11.79 11.81 -1.56
CA LEU A 198 -10.78 12.86 -1.79
C LEU A 198 -9.39 12.28 -2.01
N ARG A 199 -9.02 11.26 -1.23
CA ARG A 199 -7.74 10.56 -1.42
C ARG A 199 -7.66 9.84 -2.77
N ARG A 200 -8.75 9.24 -3.22
CA ARG A 200 -8.81 8.61 -4.55
C ARG A 200 -8.67 9.64 -5.66
N GLU A 201 -9.37 10.75 -5.52
CA GLU A 201 -9.31 11.84 -6.49
C GLU A 201 -7.91 12.46 -6.56
N GLN A 202 -7.26 12.72 -5.43
CA GLN A 202 -5.88 13.19 -5.39
C GLN A 202 -4.92 12.21 -6.06
N LEU A 203 -5.07 10.91 -5.79
CA LEU A 203 -4.27 9.87 -6.44
C LEU A 203 -4.53 9.83 -7.95
N SER A 204 -5.79 9.88 -8.37
CA SER A 204 -6.19 9.92 -9.79
C SER A 204 -5.58 11.13 -10.51
N ASN A 205 -5.66 12.30 -9.90
CA ASN A 205 -5.11 13.54 -10.45
C ASN A 205 -3.58 13.46 -10.56
N THR A 206 -2.92 12.92 -9.54
CA THR A 206 -1.46 12.69 -9.59
C THR A 206 -1.06 11.77 -10.74
N LEU A 207 -1.80 10.68 -10.94
CA LEU A 207 -1.54 9.72 -12.02
C LEU A 207 -1.81 10.32 -13.40
N THR A 208 -2.85 11.12 -13.54
CA THR A 208 -3.16 11.85 -14.77
C THR A 208 -2.04 12.83 -15.09
N THR A 209 -1.59 13.60 -14.10
CA THR A 209 -0.46 14.53 -14.27
C THR A 209 0.82 13.81 -14.66
N MET A 210 1.13 12.67 -14.02
CA MET A 210 2.27 11.84 -14.41
C MET A 210 2.15 11.32 -15.85
N GLY A 211 0.95 10.95 -16.30
CA GLY A 211 0.69 10.53 -17.68
C GLY A 211 0.98 11.65 -18.70
N ILE A 212 0.54 12.87 -18.40
CA ILE A 212 0.79 14.05 -19.21
C ILE A 212 2.30 14.36 -19.26
N MET A 213 2.96 14.42 -18.09
CA MET A 213 4.42 14.66 -18.03
C MET A 213 5.22 13.63 -18.81
N ALA A 214 4.80 12.36 -18.77
CA ALA A 214 5.45 11.32 -19.52
C ALA A 214 5.31 11.51 -21.04
N HIS A 215 4.15 11.95 -21.50
CA HIS A 215 3.95 12.28 -22.92
C HIS A 215 4.82 13.47 -23.33
N GLU A 216 4.89 14.51 -22.50
CA GLU A 216 5.75 15.68 -22.73
C GLU A 216 7.25 15.34 -22.72
N LEU A 217 7.67 14.33 -21.94
CA LEU A 217 9.05 13.85 -21.94
C LEU A 217 9.39 12.98 -23.16
N ARG A 218 8.42 12.22 -23.69
CA ARG A 218 8.66 11.40 -24.89
C ARG A 218 8.96 12.25 -26.12
N THR A 219 8.37 13.43 -26.23
CA THR A 219 8.59 14.32 -27.38
C THR A 219 10.05 14.75 -27.53
N PRO A 220 10.74 15.33 -26.54
CA PRO A 220 12.15 15.66 -26.65
C PRO A 220 13.04 14.41 -26.78
N LEU A 221 12.66 13.27 -26.20
CA LEU A 221 13.39 12.02 -26.37
C LEU A 221 13.29 11.50 -27.80
N SER A 222 12.13 11.60 -28.43
CA SER A 222 11.97 11.25 -29.84
C SER A 222 12.81 12.16 -30.75
N THR A 223 12.88 13.45 -30.42
CA THR A 223 13.77 14.39 -31.15
C THR A 223 15.23 14.01 -30.96
N ALA A 224 15.64 13.63 -29.74
CA ALA A 224 17.01 13.18 -29.53
C ALA A 224 17.33 11.86 -30.26
N ALA A 225 16.37 10.95 -30.41
CA ALA A 225 16.53 9.74 -31.20
C ALA A 225 16.72 10.09 -32.69
N LEU A 226 15.89 10.99 -33.24
CA LEU A 226 16.02 11.45 -34.64
C LEU A 226 17.36 12.13 -34.88
N LEU A 227 17.91 12.87 -33.93
CA LEU A 227 19.26 13.43 -34.05
C LEU A 227 20.33 12.32 -34.09
N GLY A 228 20.15 11.26 -33.28
CA GLY A 228 21.00 10.08 -33.33
C GLY A 228 20.97 9.41 -34.72
N ASP A 229 19.76 9.23 -35.29
CA ASP A 229 19.59 8.69 -36.65
C ASP A 229 20.26 9.56 -37.73
N ALA A 230 20.11 10.88 -37.61
CA ALA A 230 20.71 11.83 -38.53
C ALA A 230 22.27 11.76 -38.48
N ILE A 231 22.85 11.63 -37.28
CA ILE A 231 24.31 11.47 -37.11
C ILE A 231 24.75 10.14 -37.74
N GLN A 232 24.03 9.04 -37.56
CA GLN A 232 24.37 7.75 -38.17
C GLN A 232 24.31 7.80 -39.69
N LEU A 233 23.29 8.46 -40.27
CA LEU A 233 23.16 8.67 -41.71
C LEU A 233 24.33 9.46 -42.26
N GLU A 234 24.79 10.52 -41.59
CA GLU A 234 25.93 11.33 -42.04
C GLU A 234 27.23 10.54 -41.95
N VAL A 235 27.43 9.72 -40.90
CA VAL A 235 28.57 8.80 -40.80
C VAL A 235 28.60 7.81 -41.98
N GLN A 236 27.45 7.27 -42.39
CA GLN A 236 27.36 6.33 -43.51
C GLN A 236 27.66 7.01 -44.86
N ARG A 237 27.35 8.31 -44.99
CA ARG A 237 27.65 9.10 -46.21
C ARG A 237 29.13 9.45 -46.36
N GLN A 238 29.87 9.53 -45.25
CA GLN A 238 31.28 9.91 -45.22
C GLN A 238 32.13 8.88 -44.43
N PRO A 239 32.27 7.65 -44.94
CA PRO A 239 32.95 6.59 -44.20
C PRO A 239 34.44 6.85 -43.98
N ASP A 240 35.07 7.64 -44.86
CA ASP A 240 36.51 7.99 -44.78
C ASP A 240 36.81 9.14 -43.81
N ASN A 241 35.83 9.68 -43.14
CA ASN A 241 36.01 10.72 -42.13
C ASN A 241 36.74 10.13 -40.89
N PRO A 242 37.91 10.66 -40.48
CA PRO A 242 38.65 10.14 -39.31
C PRO A 242 37.86 10.18 -38.02
N ARG A 243 36.75 10.91 -37.95
CA ARG A 243 35.84 10.97 -36.78
C ARG A 243 34.60 10.10 -36.95
N ALA A 244 34.40 9.43 -38.07
CA ALA A 244 33.19 8.62 -38.34
C ALA A 244 32.94 7.57 -37.25
N ALA A 245 33.94 6.82 -36.84
CA ALA A 245 33.83 5.82 -35.79
C ALA A 245 33.48 6.39 -34.39
N GLN A 246 33.91 7.62 -34.11
CA GLN A 246 33.56 8.29 -32.84
C GLN A 246 32.12 8.79 -32.85
N LEU A 247 31.68 9.37 -34.00
CA LEU A 247 30.31 9.85 -34.17
C LEU A 247 29.32 8.68 -34.12
N ASP A 248 29.61 7.55 -34.75
CA ASP A 248 28.76 6.36 -34.70
C ASP A 248 28.61 5.83 -33.26
N LYS A 249 29.70 5.76 -32.51
CA LYS A 249 29.64 5.40 -31.06
C LYS A 249 28.80 6.38 -30.27
N LEU A 250 28.86 7.69 -30.55
CA LEU A 250 28.04 8.68 -29.85
C LEU A 250 26.56 8.53 -30.20
N ALA A 251 26.24 8.33 -31.48
CA ALA A 251 24.86 8.07 -31.91
C ALA A 251 24.28 6.80 -31.26
N GLN A 252 25.04 5.70 -31.24
CA GLN A 252 24.62 4.46 -30.57
C GLN A 252 24.41 4.68 -29.06
N ARG A 253 25.28 5.41 -28.38
CA ARG A 253 25.09 5.76 -26.96
C ARG A 253 23.84 6.61 -26.75
N LEU A 254 23.57 7.58 -27.65
CA LEU A 254 22.36 8.39 -27.56
C LEU A 254 21.09 7.54 -27.70
N HIS A 255 21.05 6.61 -28.67
CA HIS A 255 19.94 5.68 -28.83
C HIS A 255 19.71 4.79 -27.60
N ILE A 256 20.79 4.27 -27.00
CA ILE A 256 20.70 3.49 -25.77
C ILE A 256 20.12 4.35 -24.64
N LEU A 257 20.60 5.59 -24.50
CA LEU A 257 20.13 6.53 -23.48
C LEU A 257 18.63 6.82 -23.64
N VAL A 258 18.19 7.15 -24.86
CA VAL A 258 16.79 7.45 -25.18
C VAL A 258 15.90 6.24 -24.89
N ARG A 259 16.30 5.04 -25.28
CA ARG A 259 15.56 3.80 -24.98
C ARG A 259 15.44 3.57 -23.48
N ASN A 260 16.52 3.75 -22.74
CA ASN A 260 16.52 3.60 -21.29
C ASN A 260 15.61 4.62 -20.60
N MET A 261 15.61 5.87 -21.04
CA MET A 261 14.75 6.92 -20.51
C MET A 261 13.28 6.63 -20.78
N ASN A 262 12.92 6.22 -22.00
CA ASN A 262 11.55 5.81 -22.32
C ASN A 262 11.09 4.62 -21.45
N HIS A 263 11.92 3.59 -21.32
CA HIS A 263 11.62 2.46 -20.46
C HIS A 263 11.45 2.87 -18.97
N GLN A 264 12.26 3.81 -18.49
CA GLN A 264 12.10 4.34 -17.12
C GLN A 264 10.79 5.11 -16.96
N ILE A 265 10.42 5.95 -17.92
CA ILE A 265 9.16 6.69 -17.91
C ILE A 265 7.98 5.70 -17.87
N ASP A 266 7.98 4.70 -18.75
CA ASP A 266 6.93 3.68 -18.79
C ASP A 266 6.82 2.90 -17.49
N THR A 267 7.95 2.52 -16.91
CA THR A 267 8.02 1.83 -15.62
C THR A 267 7.45 2.70 -14.48
N GLN A 268 7.75 3.99 -14.46
CA GLN A 268 7.22 4.91 -13.44
C GLN A 268 5.72 5.12 -13.58
N ILE A 269 5.21 5.29 -14.81
CA ILE A 269 3.77 5.43 -15.05
C ILE A 269 3.02 4.17 -14.64
N ALA A 270 3.52 3.01 -15.02
CA ALA A 270 2.89 1.76 -14.69
C ALA A 270 2.92 1.53 -13.17
N ASN A 271 4.04 1.79 -12.48
CA ASN A 271 4.14 1.73 -11.02
C ASN A 271 3.13 2.67 -10.33
N ALA A 272 2.94 3.87 -10.89
CA ALA A 272 1.97 4.82 -10.37
C ALA A 272 0.50 4.41 -10.63
N ARG A 273 0.20 3.85 -11.81
CA ARG A 273 -1.15 3.37 -12.18
C ARG A 273 -1.65 2.21 -11.36
N LEU A 274 -0.77 1.42 -10.77
CA LEU A 274 -1.15 0.23 -9.98
C LEU A 274 -1.95 0.50 -8.73
N LEU A 275 -1.85 1.70 -8.21
CA LEU A 275 -2.68 2.10 -7.09
C LEU A 275 -4.18 2.17 -7.46
N GLN A 276 -4.55 2.00 -8.74
CA GLN A 276 -5.93 2.19 -9.24
C GLN A 276 -6.53 1.06 -10.06
N LEU A 277 -5.78 -0.02 -10.39
CA LEU A 277 -6.26 -0.94 -11.43
C LEU A 277 -7.46 -1.79 -11.02
N PRO A 278 -8.52 -1.82 -11.85
CA PRO A 278 -9.51 -2.89 -11.83
C PRO A 278 -8.79 -4.20 -12.16
N ARG A 279 -9.09 -5.25 -11.40
CA ARG A 279 -8.48 -6.57 -11.54
C ARG A 279 -9.03 -7.28 -12.79
N HIS A 280 -8.49 -6.98 -13.97
CA HIS A 280 -8.60 -7.92 -15.09
C HIS A 280 -7.67 -9.10 -14.78
N THR A 281 -8.24 -10.18 -14.31
CA THR A 281 -7.52 -11.43 -14.08
C THR A 281 -7.77 -12.37 -15.25
N GLU A 282 -6.70 -12.75 -15.93
CA GLU A 282 -6.65 -13.76 -16.97
C GLU A 282 -5.80 -14.95 -16.52
N LEU A 283 -5.89 -16.05 -17.24
CA LEU A 283 -5.02 -17.20 -17.02
C LEU A 283 -3.68 -16.94 -17.72
N VAL A 284 -2.60 -16.88 -16.93
CA VAL A 284 -1.26 -16.53 -17.40
C VAL A 284 -0.36 -17.76 -17.25
N PRO A 285 0.22 -18.31 -18.36
CA PRO A 285 1.23 -19.34 -18.28
C PRO A 285 2.57 -18.75 -17.85
N ALA A 286 3.13 -19.22 -16.74
CA ALA A 286 4.30 -18.63 -16.10
C ALA A 286 5.55 -18.71 -16.98
N GLY A 287 5.81 -19.88 -17.58
CA GLY A 287 6.96 -20.10 -18.46
C GLY A 287 6.90 -19.27 -19.73
N GLY A 288 5.70 -19.19 -20.34
CA GLY A 288 5.46 -18.34 -21.52
C GLY A 288 5.75 -16.86 -21.22
N LEU A 289 5.21 -16.36 -20.12
CA LEU A 289 5.40 -14.96 -19.68
C LEU A 289 6.88 -14.64 -19.41
N VAL A 290 7.61 -15.53 -18.71
CA VAL A 290 9.04 -15.31 -18.41
C VAL A 290 9.85 -15.23 -19.72
N ASN A 291 9.60 -16.14 -20.67
CA ASN A 291 10.29 -16.12 -21.96
C ASN A 291 9.99 -14.87 -22.77
N GLU A 292 8.74 -14.40 -22.79
CA GLU A 292 8.33 -13.17 -23.47
C GLU A 292 9.04 -11.95 -22.87
N VAL A 293 9.03 -11.81 -21.54
CA VAL A 293 9.65 -10.68 -20.83
C VAL A 293 11.15 -10.66 -21.06
N VAL A 294 11.84 -11.78 -20.87
CA VAL A 294 13.30 -11.86 -21.08
C VAL A 294 13.66 -11.59 -22.56
N GLY A 295 12.86 -12.11 -23.49
CA GLY A 295 13.07 -11.87 -24.94
C GLY A 295 12.89 -10.40 -25.35
N ALA A 296 11.95 -9.69 -24.74
CA ALA A 296 11.64 -8.28 -25.02
C ALA A 296 12.47 -7.29 -24.19
N TYR A 297 13.20 -7.76 -23.15
CA TYR A 297 13.92 -6.88 -22.23
C TYR A 297 15.03 -6.09 -22.95
N PRO A 298 15.13 -4.75 -22.76
CA PRO A 298 16.11 -3.91 -23.46
C PRO A 298 17.49 -3.97 -22.78
N PHE A 299 18.21 -5.07 -22.93
CA PHE A 299 19.56 -5.23 -22.40
C PHE A 299 20.52 -4.18 -22.99
N GLN A 300 21.37 -3.60 -22.15
CA GLN A 300 22.31 -2.54 -22.54
C GLN A 300 23.53 -3.09 -23.32
N SER A 301 23.82 -4.37 -23.21
CA SER A 301 24.92 -5.04 -23.89
C SER A 301 24.63 -6.52 -24.10
N MET A 302 25.33 -7.14 -25.07
CA MET A 302 25.29 -8.60 -25.27
C MET A 302 25.67 -9.35 -24.01
N ARG A 303 26.66 -8.87 -23.26
CA ARG A 303 27.08 -9.50 -21.98
C ARG A 303 25.98 -9.54 -20.94
N GLN A 304 25.17 -8.47 -20.82
CA GLN A 304 24.01 -8.48 -19.94
C GLN A 304 22.96 -9.49 -20.38
N ARG A 305 22.76 -9.66 -21.68
CA ARG A 305 21.85 -10.67 -22.22
C ARG A 305 22.35 -12.09 -21.95
N ASP A 306 23.63 -12.32 -22.19
CA ASP A 306 24.28 -13.64 -22.08
C ASP A 306 24.39 -14.11 -20.62
N CYS A 307 24.35 -13.20 -19.63
CA CYS A 307 24.37 -13.60 -18.23
C CYS A 307 23.00 -14.12 -17.72
N VAL A 308 21.92 -13.92 -18.47
CA VAL A 308 20.57 -14.34 -18.07
C VAL A 308 20.33 -15.78 -18.50
N GLN A 309 20.00 -16.63 -17.55
CA GLN A 309 19.59 -18.02 -17.78
C GLN A 309 18.14 -18.22 -17.32
N VAL A 310 17.30 -18.73 -18.22
CA VAL A 310 15.92 -19.14 -17.90
C VAL A 310 15.86 -20.65 -17.83
N VAL A 311 15.31 -21.18 -16.73
CA VAL A 311 15.13 -22.62 -16.51
C VAL A 311 13.67 -22.87 -16.16
N ILE A 312 12.97 -23.65 -16.98
CA ILE A 312 11.59 -24.06 -16.73
C ILE A 312 11.62 -25.53 -16.35
N HIS A 313 11.42 -25.84 -15.07
CA HIS A 313 11.36 -27.20 -14.54
C HIS A 313 9.97 -27.81 -14.77
N GLU A 314 8.95 -27.08 -14.34
CA GLU A 314 7.55 -27.47 -14.45
C GLU A 314 6.71 -26.19 -14.60
N ASP A 315 6.06 -26.02 -15.76
CA ASP A 315 5.25 -24.84 -16.03
C ASP A 315 3.93 -24.88 -15.27
N PHE A 316 3.36 -23.73 -14.99
CA PHE A 316 2.07 -23.61 -14.33
C PHE A 316 1.32 -22.38 -14.81
N THR A 317 0.02 -22.40 -14.59
CA THR A 317 -0.87 -21.27 -14.92
C THR A 317 -1.42 -20.66 -13.64
N PHE A 318 -1.48 -19.34 -13.60
CA PHE A 318 -2.02 -18.60 -12.46
C PHE A 318 -2.94 -17.48 -12.93
N ARG A 319 -3.78 -16.95 -12.03
CA ARG A 319 -4.71 -15.84 -12.34
C ARG A 319 -4.09 -14.51 -11.99
N SER A 320 -3.81 -13.69 -13.01
CA SER A 320 -3.30 -12.31 -12.83
C SER A 320 -3.51 -11.51 -14.11
N SER A 321 -3.01 -10.28 -14.16
CA SER A 321 -2.84 -9.52 -15.40
C SER A 321 -1.45 -9.79 -15.98
N SER A 322 -1.38 -10.28 -17.22
CA SER A 322 -0.13 -10.53 -17.94
C SER A 322 0.76 -9.28 -17.95
N THR A 323 0.18 -8.12 -18.30
CA THR A 323 0.91 -6.83 -18.34
C THR A 323 1.51 -6.45 -16.99
N GLN A 324 0.77 -6.65 -15.87
CA GLN A 324 1.26 -6.32 -14.54
C GLN A 324 2.37 -7.26 -14.11
N PHE A 325 2.20 -8.54 -14.40
CA PHE A 325 3.19 -9.55 -14.02
C PHE A 325 4.46 -9.46 -14.87
N SER A 326 4.35 -9.08 -16.15
CA SER A 326 5.52 -8.71 -16.99
C SER A 326 6.32 -7.62 -16.32
N GLN A 327 5.66 -6.60 -15.77
CA GLN A 327 6.33 -5.51 -15.07
C GLN A 327 6.92 -5.92 -13.72
N VAL A 328 6.34 -6.91 -13.02
CA VAL A 328 6.98 -7.52 -11.83
C VAL A 328 8.32 -8.12 -12.23
N LEU A 329 8.35 -8.92 -13.30
CA LEU A 329 9.58 -9.53 -13.80
C LEU A 329 10.59 -8.48 -14.27
N ASP A 330 10.17 -7.46 -15.00
CA ASP A 330 11.03 -6.35 -15.42
C ASP A 330 11.69 -5.65 -14.22
N ASN A 331 10.93 -5.38 -13.16
CA ASN A 331 11.47 -4.77 -11.95
C ASN A 331 12.50 -5.66 -11.26
N LEU A 332 12.25 -6.97 -11.18
CA LEU A 332 13.19 -7.91 -10.56
C LEU A 332 14.45 -8.09 -11.41
N ILE A 333 14.32 -8.21 -12.74
CA ILE A 333 15.45 -8.30 -13.68
C ILE A 333 16.29 -7.03 -13.60
N LYS A 334 15.66 -5.85 -13.57
CA LYS A 334 16.35 -4.56 -13.44
C LYS A 334 17.15 -4.48 -12.13
N ASN A 335 16.56 -4.90 -11.01
CA ASN A 335 17.24 -4.89 -9.72
C ASN A 335 18.43 -5.85 -9.71
N ALA A 336 18.28 -7.05 -10.27
CA ALA A 336 19.34 -8.05 -10.39
C ALA A 336 20.51 -7.53 -11.26
N LEU A 337 20.22 -6.97 -12.43
CA LEU A 337 21.24 -6.39 -13.29
C LEU A 337 21.96 -5.20 -12.64
N HIS A 338 21.25 -4.36 -11.89
CA HIS A 338 21.84 -3.29 -11.08
C HIS A 338 22.78 -3.82 -9.99
N SER A 339 22.37 -4.88 -9.29
CA SER A 339 23.14 -5.56 -8.26
C SER A 339 24.43 -6.13 -8.84
N LEU A 340 24.36 -6.80 -9.99
CA LEU A 340 25.51 -7.34 -10.72
C LEU A 340 26.46 -6.24 -11.18
N MET A 341 25.95 -5.15 -11.73
CA MET A 341 26.77 -4.00 -12.16
C MET A 341 27.53 -3.37 -11.01
N ALA A 342 26.89 -3.25 -9.86
CA ALA A 342 27.50 -2.64 -8.68
C ALA A 342 28.54 -3.56 -8.00
N ALA A 343 28.45 -4.89 -8.23
CA ALA A 343 29.43 -5.86 -7.75
C ALA A 343 30.70 -5.93 -8.61
N ASP A 344 30.79 -5.13 -9.69
CA ASP A 344 31.90 -5.19 -10.68
C ASP A 344 32.13 -6.62 -11.23
N SER A 345 31.07 -7.41 -11.30
CA SER A 345 31.10 -8.81 -11.67
C SER A 345 31.33 -8.96 -13.18
N LYS A 346 32.03 -10.05 -13.57
CA LYS A 346 32.33 -10.33 -14.99
C LYS A 346 31.11 -10.81 -15.80
N TYR A 347 29.90 -10.80 -15.22
CA TYR A 347 28.67 -11.33 -15.83
C TYR A 347 28.82 -12.73 -16.43
N PRO A 348 29.22 -13.77 -15.67
CA PRO A 348 29.26 -15.12 -16.20
C PRO A 348 27.85 -15.57 -16.64
N PRO A 349 27.74 -16.49 -17.61
CA PRO A 349 26.44 -17.09 -17.93
C PRO A 349 25.80 -17.69 -16.68
N GLY A 350 24.52 -17.34 -16.43
CA GLY A 350 23.79 -17.78 -15.25
C GLY A 350 23.94 -16.88 -14.01
N ALA A 351 24.73 -15.78 -14.06
CA ALA A 351 24.80 -14.81 -12.96
C ALA A 351 23.44 -14.16 -12.62
N LEU A 352 22.52 -14.13 -13.57
CA LEU A 352 21.09 -13.87 -13.34
C LEU A 352 20.31 -15.09 -13.80
N ARG A 353 19.68 -15.79 -12.86
CA ARG A 353 18.92 -17.00 -13.12
C ARG A 353 17.43 -16.78 -12.81
N ILE A 354 16.58 -17.17 -13.75
CA ILE A 354 15.13 -17.14 -13.60
C ILE A 354 14.60 -18.55 -13.72
N GLU A 355 13.99 -19.04 -12.65
CA GLU A 355 13.47 -20.41 -12.60
C GLU A 355 11.95 -20.39 -12.48
N VAL A 356 11.28 -21.29 -13.23
CA VAL A 356 9.85 -21.55 -13.13
C VAL A 356 9.64 -22.99 -12.73
N GLY A 357 8.84 -23.23 -11.70
CA GLY A 357 8.57 -24.58 -11.23
C GLY A 357 7.36 -24.65 -10.31
N GLN A 358 7.09 -25.82 -9.77
CA GLN A 358 6.05 -26.06 -8.79
C GLN A 358 6.64 -26.62 -7.50
N SER A 359 6.08 -26.25 -6.36
CA SER A 359 6.50 -26.78 -5.06
C SER A 359 5.33 -26.75 -4.08
N GLN A 360 5.06 -27.87 -3.43
CA GLN A 360 4.02 -27.99 -2.39
C GLN A 360 2.63 -27.50 -2.83
N GLY A 361 2.26 -27.74 -4.10
CA GLY A 361 0.97 -27.33 -4.64
C GLY A 361 0.86 -25.85 -5.02
N HIS A 362 1.97 -25.11 -5.01
CA HIS A 362 2.07 -23.72 -5.46
C HIS A 362 3.01 -23.60 -6.64
N GLY A 363 2.67 -22.74 -7.58
CA GLY A 363 3.57 -22.32 -8.64
C GLY A 363 4.64 -21.38 -8.06
N ARG A 364 5.88 -21.53 -8.52
CA ARG A 364 7.02 -20.77 -8.03
C ARG A 364 7.81 -20.17 -9.18
N ILE A 365 8.08 -18.85 -9.08
CA ILE A 365 9.01 -18.14 -9.96
C ILE A 365 10.14 -17.59 -9.08
N ILE A 366 11.38 -17.92 -9.43
CA ILE A 366 12.58 -17.53 -8.70
C ILE A 366 13.41 -16.63 -9.61
N VAL A 367 13.84 -15.47 -9.10
CA VAL A 367 14.81 -14.58 -9.74
C VAL A 367 16.02 -14.46 -8.81
N ALA A 368 17.16 -15.03 -9.21
CA ALA A 368 18.38 -15.10 -8.43
C ALA A 368 19.51 -14.37 -9.14
N ASP A 369 20.23 -13.48 -8.42
CA ASP A 369 21.42 -12.78 -8.90
C ASP A 369 22.62 -13.05 -7.98
N GLU A 370 23.83 -13.04 -8.57
CA GLU A 370 25.12 -13.15 -7.90
C GLU A 370 25.78 -11.77 -7.71
N GLY A 371 24.98 -10.75 -7.43
CA GLY A 371 25.44 -9.37 -7.27
C GLY A 371 25.82 -9.02 -5.84
N LEU A 372 25.74 -7.71 -5.50
CA LEU A 372 26.05 -7.21 -4.16
C LEU A 372 25.14 -7.72 -3.05
N GLY A 373 23.94 -8.21 -3.41
CA GLY A 373 22.94 -8.54 -2.42
C GLY A 373 22.39 -7.33 -1.67
N VAL A 374 21.65 -7.61 -0.59
CA VAL A 374 20.98 -6.61 0.27
C VAL A 374 21.43 -6.82 1.71
N ASP A 375 21.76 -5.73 2.39
CA ASP A 375 22.08 -5.76 3.82
C ASP A 375 20.91 -6.34 4.62
N PRO A 376 21.14 -7.32 5.50
CA PRO A 376 20.08 -7.94 6.32
C PRO A 376 19.24 -6.94 7.12
N THR A 377 19.82 -5.81 7.54
CA THR A 377 19.10 -4.75 8.27
C THR A 377 18.07 -4.02 7.42
N LEU A 378 18.24 -4.04 6.10
CA LEU A 378 17.36 -3.39 5.13
C LEU A 378 16.24 -4.33 4.60
N LEU A 379 16.43 -5.64 4.68
CA LEU A 379 15.45 -6.64 4.16
C LEU A 379 13.99 -6.38 4.59
N PRO A 380 13.69 -6.00 5.86
CA PRO A 380 12.32 -5.71 6.27
C PRO A 380 11.71 -4.45 5.63
N GLN A 381 12.54 -3.65 4.95
CA GLN A 381 12.14 -2.34 4.42
C GLN A 381 12.09 -2.29 2.90
N ILE A 382 12.72 -3.23 2.18
CA ILE A 382 12.88 -3.16 0.72
C ILE A 382 11.56 -3.17 -0.06
N PHE A 383 10.50 -3.72 0.53
CA PHE A 383 9.15 -3.71 -0.06
C PHE A 383 8.31 -2.48 0.32
N LYS A 384 8.83 -1.57 1.17
CA LYS A 384 8.11 -0.34 1.50
C LYS A 384 8.16 0.64 0.34
N PRO A 385 7.03 1.31 0.02
CA PRO A 385 7.04 2.38 -0.97
C PRO A 385 8.07 3.46 -0.64
N PHE A 386 8.73 3.98 -1.68
CA PHE A 386 9.78 5.01 -1.59
C PHE A 386 11.06 4.61 -0.86
N PHE A 387 11.24 3.33 -0.53
CA PHE A 387 12.49 2.84 0.01
C PHE A 387 13.48 2.54 -1.12
N SER A 388 14.64 3.19 -1.10
CA SER A 388 15.77 2.94 -2.00
C SER A 388 17.08 3.02 -1.21
N SER A 389 17.93 2.01 -1.32
CA SER A 389 19.27 2.01 -0.73
C SER A 389 20.22 2.95 -1.48
N ASN A 390 19.93 3.28 -2.73
CA ASN A 390 20.75 4.13 -3.60
C ASN A 390 20.02 5.45 -3.88
N ARG A 391 20.42 6.54 -3.25
CA ARG A 391 19.78 7.87 -3.32
C ARG A 391 19.78 8.55 -4.70
N GLY A 392 20.28 7.90 -5.75
CA GLY A 392 20.44 8.52 -7.08
C GLY A 392 19.82 7.77 -8.26
N THR A 393 19.43 6.51 -8.16
CA THR A 393 19.06 5.68 -9.33
C THR A 393 17.71 4.99 -9.26
N GLY A 394 16.97 5.09 -8.16
CA GLY A 394 15.67 4.42 -8.04
C GLY A 394 14.71 5.16 -7.09
N HIS A 395 13.43 5.27 -7.46
CA HIS A 395 12.40 5.95 -6.68
C HIS A 395 11.79 5.07 -5.57
N GLY A 396 12.33 3.85 -5.35
CA GLY A 396 11.89 2.95 -4.27
C GLY A 396 10.46 2.40 -4.42
N LEU A 397 9.89 2.41 -5.61
CA LEU A 397 8.52 1.93 -5.87
C LEU A 397 8.47 0.53 -6.49
N GLY A 398 9.55 0.06 -7.12
CA GLY A 398 9.56 -1.18 -7.90
C GLY A 398 9.25 -2.44 -7.09
N LEU A 399 9.89 -2.64 -5.93
CA LEU A 399 9.66 -3.82 -5.08
C LEU A 399 8.31 -3.76 -4.35
N ALA A 400 7.88 -2.57 -3.91
CA ALA A 400 6.55 -2.37 -3.34
C ALA A 400 5.44 -2.75 -4.35
N PHE A 401 5.64 -2.39 -5.61
CA PHE A 401 4.83 -2.83 -6.73
C PHE A 401 4.80 -4.36 -6.86
N CYS A 402 5.97 -5.00 -6.93
CA CYS A 402 6.05 -6.45 -7.05
C CYS A 402 5.24 -7.14 -5.95
N GLN A 403 5.40 -6.68 -4.71
CA GLN A 403 4.65 -7.22 -3.56
C GLN A 403 3.13 -7.06 -3.74
N GLN A 404 2.67 -5.89 -4.15
CA GLN A 404 1.24 -5.61 -4.32
C GLN A 404 0.61 -6.45 -5.45
N VAL A 405 1.28 -6.57 -6.60
CA VAL A 405 0.79 -7.39 -7.72
C VAL A 405 0.73 -8.86 -7.35
N VAL A 406 1.78 -9.39 -6.73
CA VAL A 406 1.84 -10.79 -6.29
C VAL A 406 0.75 -11.07 -5.26
N GLN A 407 0.57 -10.22 -4.26
CA GLN A 407 -0.51 -10.34 -3.27
C GLN A 407 -1.89 -10.25 -3.90
N SER A 408 -2.08 -9.40 -4.92
CA SER A 408 -3.35 -9.31 -5.63
C SER A 408 -3.70 -10.55 -6.44
N ALA A 409 -2.68 -11.31 -6.85
CA ALA A 409 -2.83 -12.64 -7.49
C ALA A 409 -3.02 -13.77 -6.46
N GLY A 410 -3.13 -13.46 -5.15
CA GLY A 410 -3.26 -14.44 -4.07
C GLY A 410 -1.94 -15.11 -3.69
N GLY A 411 -0.81 -14.61 -4.18
CA GLY A 411 0.52 -15.13 -3.93
C GLY A 411 1.30 -14.37 -2.86
N ASN A 412 2.54 -14.77 -2.68
CA ASN A 412 3.49 -14.12 -1.79
C ASN A 412 4.86 -13.97 -2.46
N ILE A 413 5.62 -12.92 -2.08
CA ILE A 413 6.98 -12.69 -2.55
C ILE A 413 7.92 -12.63 -1.35
N HIS A 414 8.99 -13.44 -1.41
CA HIS A 414 10.02 -13.52 -0.40
C HIS A 414 11.38 -13.17 -0.99
N VAL A 415 12.29 -12.70 -0.16
CA VAL A 415 13.66 -12.44 -0.52
C VAL A 415 14.59 -13.13 0.48
N LYS A 416 15.60 -13.80 -0.03
CA LYS A 416 16.78 -14.25 0.72
C LYS A 416 17.98 -13.57 0.10
N SER A 417 18.78 -12.90 0.89
CA SER A 417 19.95 -12.17 0.38
C SER A 417 21.04 -12.13 1.43
N GLU A 418 22.26 -12.19 0.94
CA GLU A 418 23.48 -12.05 1.74
C GLU A 418 24.37 -11.02 1.05
N SER A 419 24.94 -10.11 1.84
CA SER A 419 25.82 -9.05 1.32
C SER A 419 27.04 -9.64 0.61
N ALA A 420 27.34 -9.14 -0.58
CA ALA A 420 28.42 -9.57 -1.47
C ALA A 420 28.28 -11.03 -2.02
N VAL A 421 27.13 -11.67 -1.85
CA VAL A 421 26.82 -12.99 -2.40
C VAL A 421 25.74 -12.91 -3.46
N GLY A 422 24.69 -12.09 -3.22
CA GLY A 422 23.58 -11.89 -4.14
C GLY A 422 22.22 -11.89 -3.48
N ALA A 423 21.18 -11.91 -4.29
CA ALA A 423 19.79 -11.97 -3.82
C ALA A 423 18.95 -13.00 -4.59
N VAL A 424 18.03 -13.65 -3.88
CA VAL A 424 17.08 -14.59 -4.41
C VAL A 424 15.67 -14.13 -4.07
N PHE A 425 14.95 -13.65 -5.06
CA PHE A 425 13.52 -13.34 -4.95
C PHE A 425 12.69 -14.55 -5.35
N THR A 426 11.82 -14.98 -4.47
CA THR A 426 10.92 -16.11 -4.69
C THR A 426 9.48 -15.61 -4.67
N ILE A 427 8.77 -15.82 -5.77
CA ILE A 427 7.34 -15.55 -5.91
C ILE A 427 6.61 -16.89 -5.82
N GLU A 428 5.65 -17.00 -4.92
CA GLU A 428 4.77 -18.17 -4.77
C GLU A 428 3.34 -17.77 -5.14
N LEU A 429 2.70 -18.55 -6.01
CA LEU A 429 1.39 -18.26 -6.58
C LEU A 429 0.47 -19.49 -6.48
N PRO A 430 -0.83 -19.30 -6.23
CA PRO A 430 -1.80 -20.36 -6.36
C PRO A 430 -1.89 -20.80 -7.83
N ILE A 431 -1.79 -22.13 -8.07
CA ILE A 431 -1.96 -22.69 -9.41
C ILE A 431 -3.44 -22.60 -9.77
N ALA A 432 -3.74 -22.04 -10.93
CA ALA A 432 -5.09 -22.03 -11.46
C ALA A 432 -5.33 -23.36 -12.20
N ALA A 433 -6.40 -24.04 -11.75
CA ALA A 433 -6.87 -25.25 -12.42
C ALA A 433 -7.53 -24.92 -13.77
#